data_59939d6049016edc09b7a79dc9ef3d79
#
_entry.id   59939d6049016edc09b7a79dc9ef3d79
#
_cell.length_a   1.000
_cell.length_b   1.000
_cell.length_c   1.000
_cell.angle_alpha   90.00
_cell.angle_beta   90.00
_cell.angle_gamma   90.00
#
_symmetry.space_group_name_H-M   'P 1'
#
loop_
_entity.id
_entity.type
_entity.pdbx_description
1 polymer ?
#
loop_
_entity_poly.entity_id
_entity_poly.type
_entity_poly.pdbx_seq_one_letter_code
_entity_poly.pdbx_strand_id
1 'polypeptide(L)'
;GTFAFATGLLAATRSVGARRVGLIACAAAGAVLACTSRGDSAFFLFVITVALAFAVPMSKRIVPEAALACVASVVGIWVMARTNVAASHLGSSNEMAGYSLSHILWLNVSALPTYLRGFVGHGLGPGWNDVSYRGTVSFGASLVVLAVLCWSLRSLTWRKALSAITVFGAITGVPVVIGLRGHFNNVHVYQPRYMLPLFAVFLLMLLAPSPTRASDGRWVGSEAFRFPTGIIGHAGVSVVATLWALVNARALYLVIERYAFGRTQH
;
A
#
# COMPACT_ATOMS: atom_id res chain seq x y z
N GLY A 1 10.23 -1.96 -4.66
CA GLY A 1 9.92 -3.37 -4.97
C GLY A 1 8.41 -3.60 -5.03
N THR A 2 7.74 -3.54 -3.90
CA THR A 2 6.31 -3.90 -3.69
C THR A 2 5.35 -3.20 -4.66
N PHE A 3 5.50 -1.89 -4.83
CA PHE A 3 4.65 -1.12 -5.76
C PHE A 3 4.89 -1.49 -7.23
N ALA A 4 6.17 -1.69 -7.63
CA ALA A 4 6.51 -2.13 -8.99
C ALA A 4 5.96 -3.53 -9.29
N PHE A 5 5.96 -4.43 -8.32
CA PHE A 5 5.34 -5.75 -8.44
C PHE A 5 3.83 -5.63 -8.70
N ALA A 6 3.11 -4.87 -7.87
CA ALA A 6 1.67 -4.70 -8.01
C ALA A 6 1.26 -4.03 -9.33
N THR A 7 1.93 -2.92 -9.69
CA THR A 7 1.63 -2.18 -10.93
C THR A 7 2.02 -2.97 -12.16
N GLY A 8 3.17 -3.64 -12.15
CA GLY A 8 3.65 -4.47 -13.25
C GLY A 8 2.68 -5.62 -13.55
N LEU A 9 2.25 -6.37 -12.54
CA LEU A 9 1.27 -7.45 -12.70
C LEU A 9 -0.08 -6.92 -13.19
N LEU A 10 -0.63 -5.89 -12.55
CA LEU A 10 -1.92 -5.33 -12.93
C LEU A 10 -1.92 -4.79 -14.37
N ALA A 11 -0.84 -4.12 -14.79
CA ALA A 11 -0.69 -3.61 -16.14
C ALA A 11 -0.44 -4.73 -17.16
N ALA A 12 0.31 -5.79 -16.79
CA ALA A 12 0.57 -6.93 -17.66
C ALA A 12 -0.71 -7.68 -18.03
N THR A 13 -1.64 -7.86 -17.08
CA THR A 13 -2.95 -8.52 -17.35
C THR A 13 -3.78 -7.79 -18.42
N ARG A 14 -3.48 -6.53 -18.69
CA ARG A 14 -4.19 -5.65 -19.66
C ARG A 14 -3.39 -5.38 -20.92
N SER A 15 -2.15 -5.87 -20.99
CA SER A 15 -1.24 -5.62 -22.10
C SER A 15 -1.08 -6.86 -22.99
N VAL A 16 -0.51 -6.68 -24.17
CA VAL A 16 -0.22 -7.75 -25.14
C VAL A 16 1.21 -7.62 -25.68
N GLY A 17 1.73 -8.69 -26.26
CA GLY A 17 3.01 -8.70 -26.95
C GLY A 17 4.20 -8.30 -26.06
N ALA A 18 5.19 -7.63 -26.65
CA ALA A 18 6.42 -7.24 -25.97
C ALA A 18 6.19 -6.37 -24.72
N ARG A 19 5.20 -5.48 -24.76
CA ARG A 19 4.83 -4.65 -23.61
C ARG A 19 4.43 -5.49 -22.39
N ARG A 20 3.66 -6.55 -22.60
CA ARG A 20 3.27 -7.48 -21.53
C ARG A 20 4.49 -8.16 -20.90
N VAL A 21 5.42 -8.66 -21.76
CA VAL A 21 6.66 -9.30 -21.29
C VAL A 21 7.49 -8.32 -20.46
N GLY A 22 7.66 -7.08 -20.92
CA GLY A 22 8.36 -6.04 -20.17
C GLY A 22 7.75 -5.75 -18.81
N LEU A 23 6.41 -5.72 -18.73
CA LEU A 23 5.68 -5.48 -17.47
C LEU A 23 5.81 -6.66 -16.49
N ILE A 24 5.80 -7.91 -17.00
CA ILE A 24 6.08 -9.10 -16.19
C ILE A 24 7.52 -9.06 -15.65
N ALA A 25 8.48 -8.68 -16.49
CA ALA A 25 9.88 -8.53 -16.08
C ALA A 25 10.04 -7.44 -15.00
N CYS A 26 9.37 -6.29 -15.16
CA CYS A 26 9.33 -5.24 -14.13
C CYS A 26 8.70 -5.74 -12.81
N ALA A 27 7.63 -6.54 -12.90
CA ALA A 27 7.03 -7.14 -11.72
C ALA A 27 7.98 -8.13 -11.04
N ALA A 28 8.66 -8.99 -11.80
CA ALA A 28 9.65 -9.92 -11.26
C ALA A 28 10.81 -9.19 -10.57
N ALA A 29 11.36 -8.15 -11.20
CA ALA A 29 12.38 -7.30 -10.58
C ALA A 29 11.86 -6.64 -9.30
N GLY A 30 10.61 -6.16 -9.31
CA GLY A 30 9.93 -5.61 -8.14
C GLY A 30 9.81 -6.62 -7.00
N ALA A 31 9.49 -7.88 -7.31
CA ALA A 31 9.42 -8.97 -6.32
C ALA A 31 10.80 -9.26 -5.70
N VAL A 32 11.85 -9.36 -6.52
CA VAL A 32 13.23 -9.55 -6.03
C VAL A 32 13.63 -8.41 -5.09
N LEU A 33 13.42 -7.16 -5.52
CA LEU A 33 13.70 -5.99 -4.68
C LEU A 33 12.89 -5.98 -3.38
N ALA A 34 11.65 -6.45 -3.37
CA ALA A 34 10.87 -6.56 -2.15
C ALA A 34 11.44 -7.62 -1.21
N CYS A 35 11.82 -8.79 -1.72
CA CYS A 35 12.40 -9.87 -0.92
C CYS A 35 13.77 -9.52 -0.35
N THR A 36 14.57 -8.71 -1.05
CA THR A 36 15.93 -8.34 -0.64
C THR A 36 16.00 -7.08 0.21
N SER A 37 14.98 -6.22 0.18
CA SER A 37 15.02 -4.95 0.90
C SER A 37 14.65 -5.09 2.38
N ARG A 38 13.59 -5.82 2.69
CA ARG A 38 13.06 -5.98 4.06
C ARG A 38 12.21 -7.25 4.17
N GLY A 39 12.30 -7.93 5.31
CA GLY A 39 11.54 -9.17 5.55
C GLY A 39 10.00 -8.97 5.55
N ASP A 40 9.50 -7.84 6.02
CA ASP A 40 8.07 -7.50 5.97
C ASP A 40 7.58 -7.22 4.55
N SER A 41 8.42 -6.61 3.70
CA SER A 41 8.10 -6.38 2.28
C SER A 41 7.86 -7.66 1.51
N ALA A 42 8.53 -8.74 1.90
CA ALA A 42 8.32 -10.07 1.31
C ALA A 42 6.88 -10.59 1.57
N PHE A 43 6.33 -10.37 2.77
CA PHE A 43 4.94 -10.70 3.09
C PHE A 43 3.93 -9.88 2.25
N PHE A 44 4.28 -8.65 1.90
CA PHE A 44 3.40 -7.81 1.09
C PHE A 44 3.13 -8.39 -0.30
N LEU A 45 4.06 -9.18 -0.86
CA LEU A 45 3.85 -9.88 -2.13
C LEU A 45 2.67 -10.86 -2.04
N PHE A 46 2.54 -11.57 -0.93
CA PHE A 46 1.40 -12.46 -0.68
C PHE A 46 0.09 -11.66 -0.61
N VAL A 47 0.05 -10.58 0.16
CA VAL A 47 -1.15 -9.72 0.27
C VAL A 47 -1.57 -9.19 -1.09
N ILE A 48 -0.61 -8.73 -1.91
CA ILE A 48 -0.87 -8.22 -3.25
C ILE A 48 -1.39 -9.33 -4.17
N THR A 49 -0.83 -10.53 -4.08
CA THR A 49 -1.28 -11.68 -4.87
C THR A 49 -2.75 -12.01 -4.58
N VAL A 50 -3.14 -12.06 -3.31
CA VAL A 50 -4.53 -12.28 -2.91
C VAL A 50 -5.43 -11.14 -3.40
N ALA A 51 -5.00 -9.89 -3.25
CA ALA A 51 -5.75 -8.73 -3.72
C ALA A 51 -5.95 -8.75 -5.25
N LEU A 52 -4.91 -9.10 -6.02
CA LEU A 52 -4.99 -9.24 -7.47
C LEU A 52 -5.88 -10.39 -7.91
N ALA A 53 -5.91 -11.49 -7.17
CA ALA A 53 -6.83 -12.62 -7.45
C ALA A 53 -8.30 -12.19 -7.39
N PHE A 54 -8.65 -11.25 -6.51
CA PHE A 54 -9.97 -10.63 -6.50
C PHE A 54 -10.15 -9.60 -7.62
N ALA A 55 -9.16 -8.74 -7.85
CA ALA A 55 -9.26 -7.65 -8.82
C ALA A 55 -9.33 -8.12 -10.27
N VAL A 56 -8.62 -9.21 -10.62
CA VAL A 56 -8.48 -9.70 -11.99
C VAL A 56 -9.28 -10.97 -12.20
N PRO A 57 -10.17 -11.03 -13.22
CA PRO A 57 -10.90 -12.25 -13.52
C PRO A 57 -9.95 -13.34 -14.04
N MET A 58 -10.07 -14.54 -13.46
CA MET A 58 -9.25 -15.69 -13.86
C MET A 58 -9.55 -16.08 -15.32
N SER A 59 -8.51 -16.18 -16.11
CA SER A 59 -8.57 -16.63 -17.51
C SER A 59 -7.27 -17.32 -17.89
N LYS A 60 -7.28 -18.19 -18.89
CA LYS A 60 -6.06 -18.87 -19.38
C LYS A 60 -4.95 -17.87 -19.79
N ARG A 61 -5.35 -16.66 -20.17
CA ARG A 61 -4.41 -15.62 -20.58
C ARG A 61 -3.53 -15.10 -19.45
N ILE A 62 -4.02 -15.07 -18.21
CA ILE A 62 -3.29 -14.50 -17.07
C ILE A 62 -2.46 -15.53 -16.30
N VAL A 63 -2.33 -16.76 -16.81
CA VAL A 63 -1.56 -17.83 -16.16
C VAL A 63 -0.11 -17.41 -15.85
N PRO A 64 0.65 -16.76 -16.76
CA PRO A 64 2.01 -16.31 -16.45
C PRO A 64 2.09 -15.33 -15.28
N GLU A 65 1.18 -14.35 -15.22
CA GLU A 65 1.11 -13.38 -14.13
C GLU A 65 0.72 -14.06 -12.81
N ALA A 66 -0.25 -14.97 -12.87
CA ALA A 66 -0.67 -15.74 -11.70
C ALA A 66 0.47 -16.63 -11.19
N ALA A 67 1.20 -17.30 -12.08
CA ALA A 67 2.35 -18.12 -11.73
C ALA A 67 3.45 -17.28 -11.08
N LEU A 68 3.82 -16.13 -11.66
CA LEU A 68 4.78 -15.20 -11.05
C LEU A 68 4.32 -14.74 -9.68
N ALA A 69 3.04 -14.38 -9.54
CA ALA A 69 2.47 -13.93 -8.27
C ALA A 69 2.54 -15.02 -7.20
N CYS A 70 2.19 -16.25 -7.55
CA CYS A 70 2.28 -17.40 -6.63
C CYS A 70 3.73 -17.69 -6.22
N VAL A 71 4.67 -17.75 -7.18
CA VAL A 71 6.08 -18.00 -6.90
C VAL A 71 6.65 -16.89 -6.02
N ALA A 72 6.39 -15.62 -6.34
CA ALA A 72 6.83 -14.49 -5.54
C ALA A 72 6.28 -14.54 -4.11
N SER A 73 5.03 -14.96 -3.94
CA SER A 73 4.40 -15.11 -2.62
C SER A 73 5.05 -16.23 -1.80
N VAL A 74 5.29 -17.39 -2.41
CA VAL A 74 5.93 -18.53 -1.73
C VAL A 74 7.35 -18.16 -1.32
N VAL A 75 8.13 -17.59 -2.24
CA VAL A 75 9.49 -17.09 -1.96
C VAL A 75 9.45 -16.03 -0.87
N GLY A 76 8.53 -15.08 -0.95
CA GLY A 76 8.35 -14.03 0.05
C GLY A 76 8.07 -14.58 1.44
N ILE A 77 7.15 -15.52 1.58
CA ILE A 77 6.84 -16.17 2.86
C ILE A 77 8.07 -16.93 3.38
N TRP A 78 8.77 -17.64 2.50
CA TRP A 78 9.97 -18.38 2.86
C TRP A 78 11.09 -17.43 3.36
N VAL A 79 11.34 -16.32 2.66
CA VAL A 79 12.31 -15.29 3.06
C VAL A 79 11.91 -14.70 4.41
N MET A 80 10.64 -14.34 4.60
CA MET A 80 10.14 -13.83 5.88
C MET A 80 10.37 -14.83 7.03
N ALA A 81 10.10 -16.11 6.80
CA ALA A 81 10.31 -17.16 7.79
C ALA A 81 11.79 -17.36 8.15
N ARG A 82 12.71 -17.15 7.20
CA ARG A 82 14.15 -17.33 7.41
C ARG A 82 14.83 -16.11 8.03
N THR A 83 14.37 -14.89 7.74
CA THR A 83 15.05 -13.67 8.15
C THR A 83 14.75 -13.24 9.58
N ASN A 84 13.78 -13.87 10.25
CA ASN A 84 13.43 -13.61 11.67
C ASN A 84 13.25 -12.11 12.02
N VAL A 85 13.02 -11.26 11.01
CA VAL A 85 12.93 -9.78 11.18
C VAL A 85 11.79 -9.42 12.12
N ALA A 86 10.71 -10.21 12.09
CA ALA A 86 9.63 -10.06 13.07
C ALA A 86 10.11 -10.33 14.50
N ALA A 87 11.02 -11.29 14.69
CA ALA A 87 11.52 -11.65 16.02
C ALA A 87 12.49 -10.63 16.59
N SER A 88 13.31 -9.96 15.78
CA SER A 88 14.24 -8.92 16.25
C SER A 88 13.52 -7.67 16.75
N HIS A 89 12.36 -7.33 16.20
CA HIS A 89 11.51 -6.26 16.70
C HIS A 89 10.61 -6.72 17.86
N LEU A 90 10.30 -8.01 17.95
CA LEU A 90 9.46 -8.60 18.99
C LEU A 90 10.24 -8.84 20.31
N GLY A 91 11.57 -8.95 20.24
CA GLY A 91 12.38 -9.35 21.39
C GLY A 91 12.72 -8.24 22.41
N SER A 92 12.42 -6.98 22.10
CA SER A 92 12.92 -5.86 22.90
C SER A 92 11.85 -5.07 23.69
N SER A 93 10.58 -5.35 23.55
CA SER A 93 9.54 -4.54 24.19
C SER A 93 8.42 -5.39 24.80
N ASN A 94 8.67 -5.94 25.97
CA ASN A 94 7.63 -6.47 26.87
C ASN A 94 6.98 -5.33 27.68
N GLU A 95 6.70 -4.18 27.05
CA GLU A 95 6.14 -3.01 27.73
C GLU A 95 4.80 -3.31 28.41
N MET A 96 4.09 -4.33 27.92
CA MET A 96 2.78 -4.77 28.42
C MET A 96 2.83 -6.19 29.02
N ALA A 97 3.98 -6.63 29.51
CA ALA A 97 4.07 -7.89 30.25
C ALA A 97 3.17 -7.82 31.49
N GLY A 98 2.24 -8.75 31.60
CA GLY A 98 1.26 -8.79 32.67
C GLY A 98 -0.14 -8.30 32.33
N TYR A 99 -0.34 -7.66 31.19
CA TYR A 99 -1.69 -7.35 30.68
C TYR A 99 -2.32 -8.54 29.96
N SER A 100 -3.65 -8.68 30.04
CA SER A 100 -4.37 -9.72 29.31
C SER A 100 -4.32 -9.47 27.80
N LEU A 101 -4.36 -10.53 27.00
CA LEU A 101 -4.38 -10.41 25.52
C LEU A 101 -5.57 -9.60 25.03
N SER A 102 -6.72 -9.67 25.69
CA SER A 102 -7.90 -8.85 25.34
C SER A 102 -7.65 -7.36 25.57
N HIS A 103 -6.94 -7.01 26.63
CA HIS A 103 -6.56 -5.62 26.90
C HIS A 103 -5.56 -5.09 25.86
N ILE A 104 -4.55 -5.89 25.52
CA ILE A 104 -3.56 -5.54 24.47
C ILE A 104 -4.25 -5.40 23.11
N LEU A 105 -5.18 -6.31 22.78
CA LEU A 105 -5.99 -6.23 21.55
C LEU A 105 -6.77 -4.91 21.50
N TRP A 106 -7.49 -4.60 22.60
CA TRP A 106 -8.27 -3.36 22.68
C TRP A 106 -7.42 -2.12 22.48
N LEU A 107 -6.26 -2.04 23.14
CA LEU A 107 -5.33 -0.92 22.99
C LEU A 107 -4.83 -0.78 21.56
N ASN A 108 -4.44 -1.88 20.92
CA ASN A 108 -3.97 -1.86 19.53
C ASN A 108 -5.08 -1.49 18.53
N VAL A 109 -6.29 -1.97 18.74
CA VAL A 109 -7.45 -1.62 17.89
C VAL A 109 -7.86 -0.17 18.10
N SER A 110 -7.92 0.31 19.34
CA SER A 110 -8.25 1.71 19.65
C SER A 110 -7.20 2.70 19.13
N ALA A 111 -5.95 2.26 18.95
CA ALA A 111 -4.87 3.06 18.38
C ALA A 111 -4.90 3.14 16.84
N LEU A 112 -5.70 2.29 16.16
CA LEU A 112 -5.75 2.27 14.68
C LEU A 112 -6.08 3.61 14.02
N PRO A 113 -7.03 4.45 14.52
CA PRO A 113 -7.27 5.76 13.93
C PRO A 113 -6.02 6.64 13.94
N THR A 114 -5.27 6.65 15.04
CA THR A 114 -4.00 7.38 15.16
C THR A 114 -2.95 6.80 14.23
N TYR A 115 -2.87 5.48 14.13
CA TYR A 115 -2.00 4.78 13.20
C TYR A 115 -2.29 5.16 11.73
N LEU A 116 -3.56 5.15 11.32
CA LEU A 116 -3.97 5.50 9.96
C LEU A 116 -3.69 6.98 9.63
N ARG A 117 -3.83 7.88 10.60
CA ARG A 117 -3.44 9.30 10.42
C ARG A 117 -1.96 9.47 10.08
N GLY A 118 -1.11 8.54 10.49
CA GLY A 118 0.31 8.55 10.15
C GLY A 118 0.60 8.43 8.65
N PHE A 119 -0.27 7.80 7.85
CA PHE A 119 -0.13 7.72 6.38
C PHE A 119 -0.29 9.07 5.69
N VAL A 120 -1.01 9.99 6.30
CA VAL A 120 -1.19 11.36 5.80
C VAL A 120 -0.28 12.36 6.52
N GLY A 121 0.73 11.87 7.23
CA GLY A 121 1.76 12.71 7.85
C GLY A 121 1.37 13.35 9.18
N HIS A 122 0.35 12.84 9.87
CA HIS A 122 -0.06 13.39 11.15
C HIS A 122 0.66 12.70 12.32
N GLY A 123 1.57 13.40 12.97
CA GLY A 123 2.24 12.95 14.20
C GLY A 123 3.40 11.96 14.03
N LEU A 124 3.54 11.33 12.86
CA LEU A 124 4.58 10.33 12.59
C LEU A 124 5.23 10.63 11.24
N GLY A 125 6.19 11.55 11.22
CA GLY A 125 6.92 11.93 10.02
C GLY A 125 7.86 10.81 9.49
N PRO A 126 8.41 10.98 8.28
CA PRO A 126 9.48 10.12 7.78
C PRO A 126 10.73 10.28 8.65
N GLY A 127 11.55 9.24 8.69
CA GLY A 127 12.70 9.19 9.57
C GLY A 127 12.36 8.56 10.92
N TRP A 128 13.08 8.92 11.97
CA TRP A 128 12.91 8.42 13.33
C TRP A 128 11.89 9.23 14.14
N ASN A 129 10.80 9.70 13.51
CA ASN A 129 9.81 10.62 14.10
C ASN A 129 10.38 12.03 14.43
N ASP A 130 11.52 12.36 13.87
CA ASP A 130 12.20 13.63 14.10
C ASP A 130 11.81 14.73 13.09
N VAL A 131 11.10 14.36 12.02
CA VAL A 131 10.51 15.32 11.07
C VAL A 131 9.01 15.36 11.28
N SER A 132 8.52 16.41 11.93
CA SER A 132 7.09 16.66 12.04
C SER A 132 6.58 17.31 10.77
N TYR A 133 5.61 16.69 10.09
CA TYR A 133 4.91 17.36 9.01
C TYR A 133 3.98 18.43 9.56
N ARG A 134 4.14 19.65 9.09
CA ARG A 134 3.20 20.74 9.43
C ARG A 134 1.81 20.42 8.88
N GLY A 135 0.77 20.98 9.52
CA GLY A 135 -0.63 20.72 9.18
C GLY A 135 -0.98 20.87 7.70
N THR A 136 -0.28 21.75 6.96
CA THR A 136 -0.46 21.93 5.51
C THR A 136 -0.17 20.66 4.69
N VAL A 137 0.89 19.91 5.04
CA VAL A 137 1.24 18.66 4.34
C VAL A 137 0.20 17.57 4.67
N SER A 138 -0.13 17.40 5.95
CA SER A 138 -1.13 16.44 6.38
C SER A 138 -2.51 16.74 5.81
N PHE A 139 -2.91 18.00 5.80
CA PHE A 139 -4.19 18.41 5.22
C PHE A 139 -4.24 18.13 3.71
N GLY A 140 -3.20 18.52 2.95
CA GLY A 140 -3.11 18.25 1.53
C GLY A 140 -3.11 16.76 1.20
N ALA A 141 -2.33 15.95 1.95
CA ALA A 141 -2.32 14.51 1.79
C ALA A 141 -3.70 13.88 2.08
N SER A 142 -4.40 14.35 3.12
CA SER A 142 -5.75 13.90 3.46
C SER A 142 -6.74 14.22 2.34
N LEU A 143 -6.67 15.42 1.74
CA LEU A 143 -7.51 15.80 0.59
C LEU A 143 -7.26 14.90 -0.62
N VAL A 144 -6.00 14.58 -0.93
CA VAL A 144 -5.67 13.65 -2.01
C VAL A 144 -6.26 12.27 -1.75
N VAL A 145 -6.08 11.72 -0.55
CA VAL A 145 -6.64 10.41 -0.19
C VAL A 145 -8.16 10.43 -0.27
N LEU A 146 -8.81 11.47 0.27
CA LEU A 146 -10.26 11.64 0.20
C LEU A 146 -10.76 11.71 -1.25
N ALA A 147 -10.07 12.49 -2.11
CA ALA A 147 -10.40 12.59 -3.52
C ALA A 147 -10.32 11.23 -4.23
N VAL A 148 -9.26 10.43 -3.95
CA VAL A 148 -9.11 9.06 -4.49
C VAL A 148 -10.23 8.16 -4.00
N LEU A 149 -10.59 8.22 -2.72
CA LEU A 149 -11.69 7.46 -2.15
C LEU A 149 -13.03 7.82 -2.82
N CYS A 150 -13.38 9.11 -2.87
CA CYS A 150 -14.61 9.59 -3.50
C CYS A 150 -14.68 9.19 -4.99
N TRP A 151 -13.55 9.22 -5.67
CA TRP A 151 -13.46 8.83 -7.07
C TRP A 151 -13.66 7.33 -7.26
N SER A 152 -13.05 6.54 -6.40
CA SER A 152 -13.14 5.08 -6.46
C SER A 152 -14.56 4.56 -6.19
N LEU A 153 -15.32 5.24 -5.33
CA LEU A 153 -16.71 4.88 -5.01
C LEU A 153 -17.63 4.93 -6.24
N ARG A 154 -17.35 5.82 -7.21
CA ARG A 154 -18.14 5.93 -8.45
C ARG A 154 -18.01 4.70 -9.37
N SER A 155 -16.92 3.96 -9.24
CA SER A 155 -16.63 2.77 -10.06
C SER A 155 -16.37 1.54 -9.20
N LEU A 156 -16.96 1.51 -8.01
CA LEU A 156 -16.77 0.42 -7.06
C LEU A 156 -17.54 -0.82 -7.51
N THR A 157 -16.81 -1.88 -7.79
CA THR A 157 -17.36 -3.23 -8.00
C THR A 157 -17.02 -4.10 -6.80
N TRP A 158 -17.80 -5.17 -6.55
CA TRP A 158 -17.54 -6.09 -5.45
C TRP A 158 -16.10 -6.65 -5.48
N ARG A 159 -15.57 -6.94 -6.68
CA ARG A 159 -14.19 -7.44 -6.86
C ARG A 159 -13.16 -6.40 -6.43
N LYS A 160 -13.35 -5.17 -6.85
CA LYS A 160 -12.52 -4.03 -6.48
C LYS A 160 -12.60 -3.78 -4.96
N ALA A 161 -13.80 -3.87 -4.40
CA ALA A 161 -14.01 -3.74 -2.95
C ALA A 161 -13.24 -4.82 -2.18
N LEU A 162 -13.38 -6.10 -2.57
CA LEU A 162 -12.65 -7.21 -1.93
C LEU A 162 -11.13 -7.04 -2.04
N SER A 163 -10.63 -6.65 -3.22
CA SER A 163 -9.20 -6.37 -3.40
C SER A 163 -8.71 -5.26 -2.47
N ALA A 164 -9.45 -4.15 -2.40
CA ALA A 164 -9.12 -3.03 -1.52
C ALA A 164 -9.22 -3.42 -0.03
N ILE A 165 -10.26 -4.15 0.36
CA ILE A 165 -10.45 -4.66 1.74
C ILE A 165 -9.31 -5.60 2.13
N THR A 166 -8.83 -6.46 1.23
CA THR A 166 -7.69 -7.35 1.49
C THR A 166 -6.44 -6.55 1.85
N VAL A 167 -6.11 -5.53 1.04
CA VAL A 167 -4.93 -4.69 1.31
C VAL A 167 -5.13 -3.85 2.57
N PHE A 168 -6.29 -3.24 2.74
CA PHE A 168 -6.61 -2.44 3.93
C PHE A 168 -6.62 -3.29 5.20
N GLY A 169 -7.16 -4.50 5.14
CA GLY A 169 -7.12 -5.48 6.22
C GLY A 169 -5.70 -5.86 6.63
N ALA A 170 -4.78 -5.98 5.66
CA ALA A 170 -3.37 -6.18 5.98
C ALA A 170 -2.72 -4.93 6.62
N ILE A 171 -3.02 -3.73 6.10
CA ILE A 171 -2.52 -2.46 6.66
C ILE A 171 -2.93 -2.28 8.13
N THR A 172 -4.14 -2.69 8.49
CA THR A 172 -4.66 -2.56 9.86
C THR A 172 -4.39 -3.79 10.72
N GLY A 173 -4.52 -5.00 10.15
CA GLY A 173 -4.40 -6.26 10.86
C GLY A 173 -2.97 -6.63 11.23
N VAL A 174 -2.01 -6.40 10.32
CA VAL A 174 -0.60 -6.75 10.60
C VAL A 174 -0.05 -6.03 11.82
N PRO A 175 -0.18 -4.69 11.97
CA PRO A 175 0.25 -4.00 13.16
C PRO A 175 -0.39 -4.53 14.45
N VAL A 176 -1.69 -4.84 14.41
CA VAL A 176 -2.41 -5.39 15.56
C VAL A 176 -1.86 -6.77 15.94
N VAL A 177 -1.65 -7.66 14.96
CA VAL A 177 -1.09 -8.99 15.21
C VAL A 177 0.34 -8.91 15.76
N ILE A 178 1.15 -8.00 15.22
CA ILE A 178 2.52 -7.77 15.72
C ILE A 178 2.47 -7.23 17.14
N GLY A 179 1.60 -6.25 17.44
CA GLY A 179 1.40 -5.72 18.78
C GLY A 179 0.96 -6.77 19.79
N LEU A 180 0.03 -7.66 19.40
CA LEU A 180 -0.42 -8.78 20.23
C LEU A 180 0.70 -9.77 20.53
N ARG A 181 1.48 -10.16 19.52
CA ARG A 181 2.59 -11.11 19.69
C ARG A 181 3.74 -10.55 20.49
N GLY A 182 4.02 -9.27 20.31
CA GLY A 182 5.12 -8.57 20.96
C GLY A 182 4.76 -7.95 22.32
N HIS A 183 3.49 -8.06 22.76
CA HIS A 183 3.01 -7.43 24.01
C HIS A 183 3.33 -5.94 24.07
N PHE A 184 3.04 -5.18 23.02
CA PHE A 184 3.25 -3.74 22.96
C PHE A 184 2.12 -2.99 22.23
N ASN A 185 2.11 -1.66 22.34
CA ASN A 185 1.25 -0.80 21.54
C ASN A 185 1.89 -0.53 20.17
N ASN A 186 1.19 -0.92 19.08
CA ASN A 186 1.69 -0.85 17.71
C ASN A 186 2.09 0.57 17.25
N VAL A 187 1.43 1.62 17.73
CA VAL A 187 1.67 3.01 17.30
C VAL A 187 3.11 3.44 17.58
N HIS A 188 3.68 2.97 18.68
CA HIS A 188 5.04 3.36 19.09
C HIS A 188 6.12 2.50 18.44
N VAL A 189 5.87 1.20 18.26
CA VAL A 189 6.88 0.22 17.84
C VAL A 189 6.80 -0.07 16.34
N TYR A 190 5.60 -0.36 15.82
CA TYR A 190 5.41 -0.66 14.40
C TYR A 190 4.81 0.53 13.68
N GLN A 191 5.67 1.39 13.17
CA GLN A 191 5.27 2.69 12.61
C GLN A 191 4.56 2.58 11.26
N PRO A 192 3.61 3.49 10.94
CA PRO A 192 2.86 3.51 9.67
C PRO A 192 3.74 3.51 8.42
N ARG A 193 4.94 4.10 8.48
CA ARG A 193 5.89 4.13 7.37
C ARG A 193 6.26 2.74 6.86
N TYR A 194 6.21 1.71 7.70
CA TYR A 194 6.50 0.35 7.29
C TYR A 194 5.42 -0.21 6.36
N MET A 195 4.19 0.27 6.49
CA MET A 195 3.05 -0.10 5.65
C MET A 195 2.81 0.86 4.46
N LEU A 196 3.62 1.93 4.29
CA LEU A 196 3.48 2.84 3.16
C LEU A 196 3.47 2.15 1.79
N PRO A 197 4.28 1.10 1.52
CA PRO A 197 4.20 0.38 0.26
C PRO A 197 2.84 -0.27 0.03
N LEU A 198 2.22 -0.85 1.06
CA LEU A 198 0.86 -1.40 0.97
C LEU A 198 -0.20 -0.31 0.86
N PHE A 199 -0.01 0.84 1.52
CA PHE A 199 -0.92 1.97 1.38
C PHE A 199 -0.94 2.51 -0.06
N ALA A 200 0.22 2.60 -0.71
CA ALA A 200 0.31 2.94 -2.13
C ALA A 200 -0.42 1.91 -3.02
N VAL A 201 -0.28 0.60 -2.70
CA VAL A 201 -1.01 -0.46 -3.39
C VAL A 201 -2.52 -0.38 -3.13
N PHE A 202 -2.94 -0.04 -1.91
CA PHE A 202 -4.35 0.19 -1.60
C PHE A 202 -4.96 1.27 -2.49
N LEU A 203 -4.29 2.42 -2.61
CA LEU A 203 -4.72 3.50 -3.51
C LEU A 203 -4.72 3.04 -4.98
N LEU A 204 -3.73 2.25 -5.40
CA LEU A 204 -3.70 1.65 -6.73
C LEU A 204 -4.91 0.75 -6.99
N MET A 205 -5.28 -0.12 -6.04
CA MET A 205 -6.45 -1.00 -6.18
C MET A 205 -7.74 -0.20 -6.25
N LEU A 206 -7.84 0.89 -5.50
CA LEU A 206 -8.98 1.80 -5.56
C LEU A 206 -9.08 2.54 -6.91
N LEU A 207 -7.98 2.93 -7.50
CA LEU A 207 -7.92 3.63 -8.78
C LEU A 207 -7.98 2.68 -9.98
N ALA A 208 -7.68 1.39 -9.78
CA ALA A 208 -7.67 0.42 -10.87
C ALA A 208 -9.05 0.36 -11.55
N PRO A 209 -9.11 0.46 -12.89
CA PRO A 209 -10.38 0.32 -13.61
C PRO A 209 -10.94 -1.09 -13.40
N SER A 210 -12.26 -1.18 -13.24
CA SER A 210 -12.93 -2.48 -13.12
C SER A 210 -12.96 -3.17 -14.47
N PRO A 211 -12.70 -4.49 -14.55
CA PRO A 211 -12.89 -5.24 -15.79
C PRO A 211 -14.37 -5.22 -16.16
N THR A 212 -14.67 -4.82 -17.38
CA THR A 212 -16.03 -4.86 -17.95
C THR A 212 -16.20 -6.12 -18.78
N ARG A 213 -17.38 -6.71 -18.72
CA ARG A 213 -17.74 -7.84 -19.57
C ARG A 213 -18.29 -7.28 -20.88
N ALA A 214 -17.69 -7.65 -22.02
CA ALA A 214 -18.23 -7.30 -23.32
C ALA A 214 -19.54 -8.07 -23.57
N SER A 215 -20.34 -7.59 -24.52
CA SER A 215 -21.60 -8.22 -24.91
C SER A 215 -21.44 -9.68 -25.40
N ASP A 216 -20.25 -10.03 -25.87
CA ASP A 216 -19.86 -11.39 -26.28
C ASP A 216 -19.42 -12.30 -25.14
N GLY A 217 -19.59 -11.85 -23.89
CA GLY A 217 -19.18 -12.58 -22.67
C GLY A 217 -17.68 -12.54 -22.37
N ARG A 218 -16.87 -11.95 -23.23
CA ARG A 218 -15.42 -11.80 -23.05
C ARG A 218 -15.12 -10.69 -22.04
N TRP A 219 -14.20 -10.94 -21.13
CA TRP A 219 -13.68 -9.90 -20.28
C TRP A 219 -12.80 -8.97 -21.12
N VAL A 220 -13.28 -7.79 -21.41
CA VAL A 220 -12.50 -6.72 -22.01
C VAL A 220 -11.93 -5.93 -20.84
N GLY A 221 -10.61 -5.90 -20.71
CA GLY A 221 -9.99 -4.90 -19.87
C GLY A 221 -10.46 -3.55 -20.40
N SER A 222 -11.08 -2.71 -19.57
CA SER A 222 -11.44 -1.38 -20.03
C SER A 222 -10.18 -0.74 -20.59
N GLU A 223 -10.20 -0.48 -21.89
CA GLU A 223 -9.12 0.22 -22.53
C GLU A 223 -8.92 1.53 -21.79
N ALA A 224 -7.72 1.74 -21.36
CA ALA A 224 -7.22 2.92 -20.70
C ALA A 224 -7.91 3.27 -19.36
N PHE A 225 -7.15 3.77 -18.44
CA PHE A 225 -7.56 4.66 -17.37
C PHE A 225 -8.49 5.72 -17.98
N ARG A 226 -9.77 5.41 -18.13
CA ARG A 226 -10.75 6.42 -18.51
C ARG A 226 -10.96 7.29 -17.27
N PHE A 227 -10.07 8.25 -17.12
CA PHE A 227 -10.45 9.42 -16.35
C PHE A 227 -11.80 9.90 -16.87
N PRO A 228 -12.70 10.38 -16.01
CA PRO A 228 -13.97 10.91 -16.46
C PRO A 228 -13.71 11.86 -17.62
N THR A 229 -14.24 11.53 -18.80
CA THR A 229 -13.92 12.21 -20.09
C THR A 229 -14.59 13.56 -20.24
N GLY A 230 -15.17 14.13 -19.19
CA GLY A 230 -15.68 15.49 -19.18
C GLY A 230 -14.64 16.51 -18.73
N ILE A 231 -14.83 17.78 -19.07
CA ILE A 231 -13.99 18.91 -18.64
C ILE A 231 -13.74 18.87 -17.13
N ILE A 232 -14.76 18.53 -16.32
CA ILE A 232 -14.66 18.38 -14.87
C ILE A 232 -13.73 17.21 -14.49
N GLY A 233 -13.69 16.14 -15.28
CA GLY A 233 -12.83 14.98 -15.03
C GLY A 233 -11.36 15.31 -15.24
N HIS A 234 -11.00 15.98 -16.35
CA HIS A 234 -9.62 16.38 -16.62
C HIS A 234 -9.16 17.46 -15.62
N ALA A 235 -9.99 18.45 -15.32
CA ALA A 235 -9.68 19.46 -14.32
C ALA A 235 -9.48 18.83 -12.93
N GLY A 236 -10.36 17.90 -12.52
CA GLY A 236 -10.23 17.22 -11.24
C GLY A 236 -8.94 16.40 -11.12
N VAL A 237 -8.54 15.68 -12.18
CA VAL A 237 -7.26 14.95 -12.21
C VAL A 237 -6.09 15.91 -12.07
N SER A 238 -6.10 17.00 -12.83
CA SER A 238 -5.02 18.01 -12.79
C SER A 238 -4.91 18.64 -11.40
N VAL A 239 -6.03 18.97 -10.76
CA VAL A 239 -6.05 19.52 -9.41
C VAL A 239 -5.47 18.50 -8.40
N VAL A 240 -5.89 17.23 -8.43
CA VAL A 240 -5.38 16.21 -7.53
C VAL A 240 -3.90 15.94 -7.77
N ALA A 241 -3.46 15.87 -9.04
CA ALA A 241 -2.05 15.69 -9.39
C ALA A 241 -1.19 16.87 -8.94
N THR A 242 -1.67 18.11 -9.14
CA THR A 242 -0.98 19.33 -8.68
C THR A 242 -0.90 19.37 -7.16
N LEU A 243 -1.99 19.09 -6.47
CA LEU A 243 -2.01 19.03 -5.01
C LEU A 243 -1.04 17.97 -4.49
N TRP A 244 -1.01 16.78 -5.11
CA TRP A 244 -0.07 15.72 -4.78
C TRP A 244 1.39 16.15 -5.00
N ALA A 245 1.69 16.81 -6.11
CA ALA A 245 3.02 17.33 -6.39
C ALA A 245 3.46 18.37 -5.35
N LEU A 246 2.59 19.32 -4.99
CA LEU A 246 2.84 20.33 -3.97
C LEU A 246 3.06 19.74 -2.59
N VAL A 247 2.25 18.74 -2.19
CA VAL A 247 2.40 18.01 -0.91
C VAL A 247 3.75 17.32 -0.86
N ASN A 248 4.15 16.61 -1.94
CA ASN A 248 5.45 15.92 -1.99
C ASN A 248 6.63 16.92 -2.01
N ALA A 249 6.54 18.01 -2.78
CA ALA A 249 7.57 19.05 -2.80
C ALA A 249 7.75 19.67 -1.41
N ARG A 250 6.66 19.97 -0.71
CA ARG A 250 6.70 20.51 0.65
C ARG A 250 7.26 19.48 1.65
N ALA A 251 6.85 18.22 1.56
CA ALA A 251 7.38 17.15 2.40
C ALA A 251 8.90 16.98 2.19
N LEU A 252 9.36 16.96 0.94
CA LEU A 252 10.78 16.86 0.60
C LEU A 252 11.55 18.09 1.13
N TYR A 253 10.99 19.30 0.97
CA TYR A 253 11.59 20.52 1.51
C TYR A 253 11.81 20.43 3.03
N LEU A 254 10.81 19.94 3.79
CA LEU A 254 10.94 19.79 5.25
C LEU A 254 12.02 18.77 5.63
N VAL A 255 12.15 17.67 4.86
CA VAL A 255 13.23 16.69 5.05
C VAL A 255 14.59 17.33 4.78
N ILE A 256 14.76 18.07 3.68
CA ILE A 256 16.00 18.78 3.36
C ILE A 256 16.32 19.82 4.43
N GLU A 257 15.33 20.62 4.85
CA GLU A 257 15.49 21.64 5.89
C GLU A 257 16.02 21.01 7.20
N ARG A 258 15.50 19.84 7.57
CA ARG A 258 15.94 19.12 8.76
C ARG A 258 17.36 18.59 8.63
N TYR A 259 17.66 17.86 7.56
CA TYR A 259 18.91 17.13 7.44
C TYR A 259 20.07 17.97 6.85
N ALA A 260 19.79 18.94 5.98
CA ALA A 260 20.81 19.78 5.41
C ALA A 260 21.16 21.02 6.27
N PHE A 261 20.16 21.58 6.98
CA PHE A 261 20.33 22.82 7.73
C PHE A 261 20.26 22.67 9.25
N GLY A 262 20.03 21.45 9.74
CA GLY A 262 20.01 21.14 11.18
C GLY A 262 18.93 21.86 11.99
N ARG A 263 17.92 22.45 11.33
CA ARG A 263 16.85 23.20 12.00
C ARG A 263 15.91 22.25 12.73
N THR A 264 16.01 22.23 14.05
CA THR A 264 15.00 21.63 14.93
C THR A 264 13.74 22.47 14.86
N GLN A 265 12.66 21.91 14.34
CA GLN A 265 11.35 22.53 14.47
C GLN A 265 10.84 22.25 15.88
N HIS A 266 10.88 23.23 16.74
CA HIS A 266 10.15 23.26 18.01
C HIS A 266 8.70 23.66 17.77
#